data_ba64bca6274d831173e993b9a587956e
#
_entry.id   ba64bca6274d831173e993b9a587956e
#
_cell.length_a   1.000
_cell.length_b   1.000
_cell.length_c   1.000
_cell.angle_alpha   90.00
_cell.angle_beta   90.00
_cell.angle_gamma   90.00
#
_symmetry.space_group_name_H-M   'P 1'
#
loop_
_entity.id
_entity.type
_entity.pdbx_description
1 polymer ?
#
loop_
_entity_poly.entity_id
_entity_poly.type
_entity_poly.pdbx_seq_one_letter_code
_entity_poly.pdbx_strand_id
1 'polypeptide(L)'
;MEVKTVGIACDHAGFPLKQFVLEYLEKKGYPVKDYGTYSDASVDYPDFGHALANGIESGEVYPGIGICGSGEGIAMTLNKHQGVRAGLAWCKEIAHLVRQHNDANVLVLPGRFVDNKTAEAILDEFFTTTFEGGRHERRVKKIPVQQ
;
A
#
# COMPACT_ATOMS: atom_id res chain seq x y z
N MET A 1 5.04 13.69 0.88
CA MET A 1 3.75 13.06 1.29
C MET A 1 3.46 13.42 2.73
N GLU A 2 2.28 13.91 2.99
CA GLU A 2 1.84 14.18 4.37
C GLU A 2 1.28 12.91 4.98
N VAL A 3 2.10 12.24 5.77
CA VAL A 3 1.71 11.00 6.45
C VAL A 3 0.92 11.33 7.70
N LYS A 4 -0.27 10.73 7.82
CA LYS A 4 -1.03 10.74 9.07
C LYS A 4 -0.62 9.49 9.87
N THR A 5 -1.52 8.52 9.99
CA THR A 5 -1.20 7.18 10.51
C THR A 5 -1.11 6.24 9.31
N VAL A 6 -0.03 5.48 9.19
CA VAL A 6 0.11 4.50 8.13
C VAL A 6 -0.76 3.30 8.44
N GLY A 7 -1.68 2.94 7.51
CA GLY A 7 -2.44 1.70 7.62
C GLY A 7 -1.66 0.56 7.00
N ILE A 8 -1.67 -0.63 7.61
CA ILE A 8 -1.02 -1.80 7.03
C ILE A 8 -1.91 -3.03 7.16
N ALA A 9 -1.94 -3.85 6.11
CA ALA A 9 -2.69 -5.10 6.08
C ALA A 9 -1.94 -6.13 5.24
N CYS A 10 -2.06 -7.39 5.62
CA CYS A 10 -1.49 -8.49 4.85
C CYS A 10 -2.30 -9.76 5.07
N ASP A 11 -2.07 -10.77 4.23
CA ASP A 11 -2.48 -12.14 4.50
C ASP A 11 -1.30 -12.92 5.11
N HIS A 12 -1.48 -14.24 5.26
CA HIS A 12 -0.43 -15.10 5.81
C HIS A 12 0.86 -15.10 4.97
N ALA A 13 0.74 -15.00 3.64
CA ALA A 13 1.89 -14.98 2.75
C ALA A 13 2.68 -13.65 2.83
N GLY A 14 1.99 -12.56 3.15
CA GLY A 14 2.61 -11.25 3.35
C GLY A 14 3.11 -11.01 4.77
N PHE A 15 2.75 -11.88 5.71
CA PHE A 15 3.06 -11.67 7.13
C PHE A 15 4.56 -11.54 7.41
N PRO A 16 5.47 -12.38 6.86
CA PRO A 16 6.90 -12.20 7.10
C PRO A 16 7.42 -10.83 6.67
N LEU A 17 7.05 -10.37 5.48
CA LEU A 17 7.47 -9.05 5.00
C LEU A 17 6.85 -7.92 5.83
N LYS A 18 5.61 -8.10 6.31
CA LYS A 18 4.97 -7.09 7.18
C LYS A 18 5.80 -6.82 8.42
N GLN A 19 6.45 -7.83 9.01
CA GLN A 19 7.30 -7.65 10.18
C GLN A 19 8.45 -6.68 9.89
N PHE A 20 9.10 -6.83 8.75
CA PHE A 20 10.14 -5.90 8.31
C PHE A 20 9.58 -4.50 8.08
N VAL A 21 8.43 -4.39 7.42
CA VAL A 21 7.81 -3.08 7.13
C VAL A 21 7.42 -2.37 8.42
N LEU A 22 6.90 -3.08 9.41
CA LEU A 22 6.60 -2.51 10.73
C LEU A 22 7.84 -1.92 11.40
N GLU A 23 8.97 -2.64 11.36
CA GLU A 23 10.24 -2.14 11.87
C GLU A 23 10.69 -0.89 11.12
N TYR A 24 10.58 -0.90 9.79
CA TYR A 24 10.89 0.26 8.95
C TYR A 24 10.08 1.49 9.37
N LEU A 25 8.77 1.32 9.52
CA LEU A 25 7.88 2.43 9.88
C LEU A 25 8.18 2.97 11.28
N GLU A 26 8.48 2.09 12.22
CA GLU A 26 8.86 2.48 13.58
C GLU A 26 10.15 3.31 13.57
N LYS A 27 11.16 2.87 12.84
CA LYS A 27 12.44 3.60 12.71
C LYS A 27 12.26 4.98 12.09
N LYS A 28 11.30 5.12 11.17
CA LYS A 28 10.98 6.42 10.55
C LYS A 28 10.08 7.30 11.43
N GLY A 29 9.57 6.77 12.53
CA GLY A 29 8.72 7.52 13.45
C GLY A 29 7.28 7.67 13.00
N TYR A 30 6.82 6.87 12.05
CA TYR A 30 5.42 6.92 11.61
C TYR A 30 4.50 6.17 12.56
N PRO A 31 3.38 6.77 12.99
CA PRO A 31 2.35 6.01 13.69
C PRO A 31 1.70 5.00 12.73
N VAL A 32 1.35 3.83 13.23
CA VAL A 32 0.84 2.72 12.42
C VAL A 32 -0.45 2.18 13.00
N LYS A 33 -1.42 1.90 12.12
CA LYS A 33 -2.58 1.08 12.46
C LYS A 33 -2.50 -0.22 11.66
N ASP A 34 -2.40 -1.34 12.37
CA ASP A 34 -2.30 -2.68 11.79
C ASP A 34 -3.69 -3.32 11.74
N TYR A 35 -4.17 -3.57 10.52
CA TYR A 35 -5.47 -4.21 10.28
C TYR A 35 -5.39 -5.74 10.23
N GLY A 36 -4.21 -6.33 10.41
CA GLY A 36 -3.98 -7.77 10.32
C GLY A 36 -3.46 -8.19 8.94
N THR A 37 -3.21 -9.52 8.74
CA THR A 37 -3.33 -10.54 9.80
C THR A 37 -2.15 -10.49 10.78
N TYR A 38 -2.23 -11.32 11.84
CA TYR A 38 -1.27 -11.24 12.95
C TYR A 38 -0.48 -12.53 13.15
N SER A 39 -0.54 -13.44 12.18
CA SER A 39 0.21 -14.70 12.19
C SER A 39 0.39 -15.23 10.78
N ASP A 40 1.10 -16.34 10.65
CA ASP A 40 1.28 -17.04 9.38
C ASP A 40 0.22 -18.11 9.10
N ALA A 41 -0.80 -18.22 9.97
CA ALA A 41 -1.93 -19.09 9.72
C ALA A 41 -2.74 -18.63 8.53
N SER A 42 -3.17 -19.57 7.69
CA SER A 42 -3.88 -19.28 6.44
C SER A 42 -5.14 -18.45 6.66
N VAL A 43 -5.24 -17.36 5.91
CA VAL A 43 -6.40 -16.43 5.93
C VAL A 43 -6.68 -15.97 4.50
N ASP A 44 -7.80 -15.29 4.31
CA ASP A 44 -8.21 -14.76 3.02
C ASP A 44 -7.82 -13.30 2.90
N TYR A 45 -6.97 -12.97 1.91
CA TYR A 45 -6.47 -11.61 1.71
C TYR A 45 -7.57 -10.55 1.54
N PRO A 46 -8.76 -10.84 0.94
CA PRO A 46 -9.77 -9.80 0.79
C PRO A 46 -10.30 -9.24 2.11
N ASP A 47 -10.40 -10.05 3.16
CA ASP A 47 -10.86 -9.58 4.46
C ASP A 47 -9.99 -8.45 4.98
N PHE A 48 -8.68 -8.59 4.82
CA PHE A 48 -7.71 -7.59 5.30
C PHE A 48 -7.56 -6.42 4.32
N GLY A 49 -7.65 -6.69 3.01
CA GLY A 49 -7.64 -5.65 2.00
C GLY A 49 -8.83 -4.69 2.14
N HIS A 50 -10.03 -5.22 2.35
CA HIS A 50 -11.20 -4.37 2.57
C HIS A 50 -11.09 -3.55 3.86
N ALA A 51 -10.57 -4.13 4.93
CA ALA A 51 -10.37 -3.40 6.19
C ALA A 51 -9.44 -2.18 6.00
N LEU A 52 -8.32 -2.38 5.30
CA LEU A 52 -7.39 -1.29 4.99
C LEU A 52 -8.07 -0.24 4.10
N ALA A 53 -8.77 -0.68 3.06
CA ALA A 53 -9.45 0.23 2.14
C ALA A 53 -10.48 1.12 2.87
N ASN A 54 -11.25 0.52 3.78
CA ASN A 54 -12.20 1.28 4.60
C ASN A 54 -11.48 2.33 5.46
N GLY A 55 -10.32 1.99 6.00
CA GLY A 55 -9.49 2.94 6.75
C GLY A 55 -9.01 4.12 5.91
N ILE A 56 -8.64 3.87 4.64
CA ILE A 56 -8.26 4.92 3.69
C ILE A 56 -9.45 5.80 3.36
N GLU A 57 -10.58 5.19 3.01
CA GLU A 57 -11.76 5.94 2.59
C GLU A 57 -12.38 6.77 3.71
N SER A 58 -12.29 6.31 4.96
CA SER A 58 -12.79 7.06 6.12
C SER A 58 -11.84 8.17 6.57
N GLY A 59 -10.62 8.20 6.06
CA GLY A 59 -9.59 9.14 6.51
C GLY A 59 -8.89 8.74 7.79
N GLU A 60 -9.14 7.54 8.31
CA GLU A 60 -8.50 7.04 9.53
C GLU A 60 -7.00 6.87 9.35
N VAL A 61 -6.57 6.39 8.18
CA VAL A 61 -5.17 6.18 7.84
C VAL A 61 -4.84 6.80 6.49
N TYR A 62 -3.56 7.18 6.31
CA TYR A 62 -2.99 7.65 5.05
C TYR A 62 -1.47 7.71 5.19
N PRO A 63 -0.69 7.11 4.30
CA PRO A 63 -1.11 6.15 3.27
C PRO A 63 -1.32 4.76 3.82
N GLY A 64 -1.67 3.82 2.94
CA GLY A 64 -1.78 2.41 3.28
C GLY A 64 -0.68 1.58 2.65
N ILE A 65 -0.42 0.40 3.24
CA ILE A 65 0.48 -0.61 2.70
C ILE A 65 -0.25 -1.95 2.77
N GLY A 66 -0.40 -2.62 1.63
CA GLY A 66 -1.02 -3.93 1.53
C GLY A 66 0.00 -4.95 1.03
N ILE A 67 0.03 -6.15 1.63
CA ILE A 67 1.01 -7.19 1.29
C ILE A 67 0.30 -8.54 1.21
N CYS A 68 0.46 -9.24 0.08
CA CYS A 68 0.15 -10.67 0.00
C CYS A 68 1.25 -11.35 -0.81
N GLY A 69 1.12 -12.64 -1.11
CA GLY A 69 2.19 -13.40 -1.72
C GLY A 69 2.73 -12.78 -3.02
N SER A 70 1.86 -12.55 -3.99
CA SER A 70 2.20 -11.87 -5.25
C SER A 70 1.86 -10.37 -5.23
N GLY A 71 1.08 -9.92 -4.26
CA GLY A 71 0.53 -8.58 -4.22
C GLY A 71 -0.71 -8.39 -5.09
N GLU A 72 -0.97 -9.31 -6.02
CA GLU A 72 -2.04 -9.15 -7.01
C GLU A 72 -3.43 -9.18 -6.37
N GLY A 73 -3.71 -10.21 -5.57
CA GLY A 73 -5.05 -10.37 -4.98
C GLY A 73 -5.44 -9.23 -4.08
N ILE A 74 -4.52 -8.78 -3.22
CA ILE A 74 -4.82 -7.68 -2.31
C ILE A 74 -4.93 -6.36 -3.07
N ALA A 75 -4.15 -6.16 -4.14
CA ALA A 75 -4.27 -4.99 -5.00
C ALA A 75 -5.65 -4.94 -5.68
N MET A 76 -6.11 -6.08 -6.21
CA MET A 76 -7.44 -6.17 -6.83
C MET A 76 -8.54 -5.84 -5.82
N THR A 77 -8.43 -6.35 -4.60
CA THR A 77 -9.38 -6.09 -3.52
C THR A 77 -9.42 -4.60 -3.16
N LEU A 78 -8.26 -4.02 -2.91
CA LEU A 78 -8.12 -2.61 -2.54
C LEU A 78 -8.73 -1.70 -3.62
N ASN A 79 -8.47 -1.99 -4.88
CA ASN A 79 -8.93 -1.15 -5.99
C ASN A 79 -10.42 -1.31 -6.32
N LYS A 80 -11.15 -2.18 -5.64
CA LYS A 80 -12.61 -2.20 -5.71
C LYS A 80 -13.25 -1.02 -4.98
N HIS A 81 -12.51 -0.37 -4.12
CA HIS A 81 -12.98 0.80 -3.38
C HIS A 81 -12.69 2.07 -4.16
N GLN A 82 -13.73 2.90 -4.39
CA GLN A 82 -13.62 4.07 -5.25
C GLN A 82 -12.59 5.10 -4.76
N GLY A 83 -12.37 5.18 -3.46
CA GLY A 83 -11.40 6.11 -2.87
C GLY A 83 -9.98 5.57 -2.79
N VAL A 84 -9.72 4.35 -3.28
CA VAL A 84 -8.41 3.72 -3.17
C VAL A 84 -7.72 3.63 -4.53
N ARG A 85 -6.47 4.07 -4.57
CA ARG A 85 -5.57 3.87 -5.70
C ARG A 85 -4.37 3.08 -5.17
N ALA A 86 -4.48 1.75 -5.26
CA ALA A 86 -3.46 0.83 -4.79
C ALA A 86 -2.53 0.47 -5.95
N GLY A 87 -1.25 0.75 -5.79
CA GLY A 87 -0.23 0.46 -6.79
C GLY A 87 0.69 -0.66 -6.33
N LEU A 88 0.78 -1.73 -7.13
CA LEU A 88 1.73 -2.81 -6.92
C LEU A 88 3.11 -2.37 -7.39
N ALA A 89 4.10 -2.43 -6.50
CA ALA A 89 5.48 -2.10 -6.84
C ALA A 89 6.42 -3.23 -6.43
N TRP A 90 7.26 -3.64 -7.37
CA TRP A 90 8.26 -4.69 -7.18
C TRP A 90 9.69 -4.15 -7.28
N CYS A 91 9.84 -2.87 -7.58
CA CYS A 91 11.13 -2.18 -7.62
C CYS A 91 10.92 -0.70 -7.32
N LYS A 92 11.99 0.00 -6.98
CA LYS A 92 11.92 1.41 -6.61
C LYS A 92 11.44 2.31 -7.74
N GLU A 93 11.76 1.98 -8.99
CA GLU A 93 11.35 2.78 -10.16
C GLU A 93 9.82 2.80 -10.28
N ILE A 94 9.17 1.66 -10.08
CA ILE A 94 7.71 1.56 -10.12
C ILE A 94 7.09 2.28 -8.91
N ALA A 95 7.70 2.16 -7.72
CA ALA A 95 7.24 2.88 -6.54
C ALA A 95 7.29 4.40 -6.74
N HIS A 96 8.33 4.89 -7.41
CA HIS A 96 8.44 6.29 -7.79
C HIS A 96 7.29 6.71 -8.69
N LEU A 97 7.08 5.97 -9.78
CA LEU A 97 6.07 6.32 -10.79
C LEU A 97 4.64 6.23 -10.26
N VAL A 98 4.35 5.24 -9.41
CA VAL A 98 3.00 5.09 -8.87
C VAL A 98 2.61 6.27 -7.96
N ARG A 99 3.61 6.92 -7.36
CA ARG A 99 3.38 8.18 -6.64
C ARG A 99 3.36 9.37 -7.59
N GLN A 100 4.43 9.52 -8.38
CA GLN A 100 4.61 10.70 -9.23
C GLN A 100 3.48 10.86 -10.24
N HIS A 101 3.03 9.78 -10.85
CA HIS A 101 2.01 9.80 -11.92
C HIS A 101 0.60 9.48 -11.44
N ASN A 102 0.45 8.56 -10.48
CA ASN A 102 -0.86 8.01 -10.13
C ASN A 102 -1.39 8.44 -8.77
N ASP A 103 -0.59 9.16 -7.99
CA ASP A 103 -0.97 9.59 -6.64
C ASP A 103 -1.52 8.42 -5.82
N ALA A 104 -0.85 7.28 -5.89
CA ALA A 104 -1.29 6.09 -5.14
C ALA A 104 -1.37 6.40 -3.66
N ASN A 105 -2.49 6.07 -3.04
CA ASN A 105 -2.68 6.21 -1.59
C ASN A 105 -2.47 4.89 -0.85
N VAL A 106 -2.27 3.80 -1.58
CA VAL A 106 -1.88 2.50 -1.01
C VAL A 106 -0.76 1.90 -1.86
N LEU A 107 0.32 1.53 -1.20
CA LEU A 107 1.40 0.76 -1.80
C LEU A 107 1.12 -0.72 -1.58
N VAL A 108 1.25 -1.53 -2.63
CA VAL A 108 1.12 -2.99 -2.52
C VAL A 108 2.48 -3.63 -2.80
N LEU A 109 2.87 -4.55 -1.92
CA LEU A 109 4.13 -5.28 -2.03
C LEU A 109 3.89 -6.77 -2.27
N PRO A 110 4.64 -7.39 -3.22
CA PRO A 110 4.58 -8.84 -3.44
C PRO A 110 5.52 -9.56 -2.46
N GLY A 111 4.99 -9.94 -1.30
CA GLY A 111 5.78 -10.41 -0.16
C GLY A 111 6.70 -11.59 -0.42
N ARG A 112 6.35 -12.47 -1.39
CA ARG A 112 7.18 -13.64 -1.75
C ARG A 112 8.18 -13.34 -2.85
N PHE A 113 8.17 -12.14 -3.44
CA PHE A 113 8.97 -11.82 -4.63
C PHE A 113 9.91 -10.64 -4.42
N VAL A 114 9.91 -10.02 -3.27
CA VAL A 114 10.88 -8.97 -2.91
C VAL A 114 11.52 -9.31 -1.58
N ASP A 115 12.83 -9.07 -1.48
CA ASP A 115 13.55 -9.21 -0.22
C ASP A 115 13.44 -7.91 0.60
N ASN A 116 13.96 -7.94 1.83
CA ASN A 116 13.89 -6.79 2.72
C ASN A 116 14.60 -5.56 2.15
N LYS A 117 15.74 -5.75 1.49
CA LYS A 117 16.51 -4.67 0.89
C LYS A 117 15.73 -3.98 -0.24
N THR A 118 15.12 -4.78 -1.11
CA THR A 118 14.27 -4.26 -2.19
C THR A 118 13.06 -3.55 -1.63
N ALA A 119 12.40 -4.14 -0.63
CA ALA A 119 11.25 -3.52 0.03
C ALA A 119 11.62 -2.18 0.66
N GLU A 120 12.77 -2.06 1.30
CA GLU A 120 13.26 -0.81 1.87
C GLU A 120 13.41 0.27 0.79
N ALA A 121 14.03 -0.07 -0.35
CA ALA A 121 14.19 0.86 -1.46
C ALA A 121 12.83 1.32 -2.02
N ILE A 122 11.87 0.39 -2.13
CA ILE A 122 10.51 0.69 -2.57
C ILE A 122 9.82 1.65 -1.59
N LEU A 123 9.92 1.36 -0.29
CA LEU A 123 9.31 2.19 0.75
C LEU A 123 9.91 3.60 0.78
N ASP A 124 11.24 3.71 0.70
CA ASP A 124 11.91 5.00 0.67
C ASP A 124 11.41 5.85 -0.50
N GLU A 125 11.30 5.25 -1.67
CA GLU A 125 10.83 5.95 -2.86
C GLU A 125 9.37 6.36 -2.74
N PHE A 126 8.52 5.45 -2.23
CA PHE A 126 7.10 5.70 -2.06
C PHE A 126 6.84 6.88 -1.11
N PHE A 127 7.51 6.91 0.03
CA PHE A 127 7.29 7.96 1.04
C PHE A 127 7.89 9.30 0.67
N THR A 128 8.87 9.35 -0.22
CA THR A 128 9.58 10.60 -0.57
C THR A 128 9.17 11.19 -1.92
N THR A 129 8.37 10.49 -2.72
CA THR A 129 7.96 10.97 -4.04
C THR A 129 6.65 11.74 -3.96
N THR A 130 6.67 12.96 -4.52
CA THR A 130 5.50 13.84 -4.57
C THR A 130 4.72 13.59 -5.86
N PHE A 131 3.39 13.70 -5.80
CA PHE A 131 2.56 13.67 -7.00
C PHE A 131 2.88 14.87 -7.88
N GLU A 132 3.18 14.61 -9.15
CA GLU A 132 3.54 15.65 -10.11
C GLU A 132 2.36 16.56 -10.50
N GLY A 133 1.13 16.02 -10.47
CA GLY A 133 -0.04 16.78 -10.91
C GLY A 133 -0.06 16.97 -12.43
N GLY A 134 -0.36 18.19 -12.86
CA GLY A 134 -0.40 18.52 -14.28
C GLY A 134 -1.37 17.62 -15.06
N ARG A 135 -0.90 17.05 -16.19
CA ARG A 135 -1.72 16.15 -17.01
C ARG A 135 -2.17 14.89 -16.31
N HIS A 136 -1.43 14.46 -15.27
CA HIS A 136 -1.74 13.24 -14.51
C HIS A 136 -2.98 13.43 -13.64
N GLU A 137 -3.23 14.64 -13.14
CA GLU A 137 -4.36 14.91 -12.26
C GLU A 137 -5.70 14.59 -12.93
N ARG A 138 -5.87 14.99 -14.20
CA ARG A 138 -7.09 14.69 -14.97
C ARG A 138 -7.32 13.19 -15.07
N ARG A 139 -6.24 12.43 -15.32
CA ARG A 139 -6.32 10.96 -15.45
C ARG A 139 -6.64 10.30 -14.13
N VAL A 140 -6.00 10.72 -13.05
CA VAL A 140 -6.26 10.19 -11.70
C VAL A 140 -7.72 10.40 -11.32
N LYS A 141 -8.30 11.56 -11.61
CA LYS A 141 -9.70 11.85 -11.31
C LYS A 141 -10.70 10.99 -12.09
N LYS A 142 -10.26 10.35 -13.16
CA LYS A 142 -11.09 9.45 -13.97
C LYS A 142 -10.98 7.99 -13.59
N ILE A 143 -10.11 7.64 -12.62
CA ILE A 143 -9.97 6.26 -12.15
C ILE A 143 -11.25 5.75 -11.45
N PRO A 144 -11.87 6.53 -10.53
CA PRO A 144 -13.12 6.08 -9.92
C PRO A 144 -14.20 5.86 -10.98
N VAL A 145 -14.98 4.80 -10.78
CA VAL A 145 -16.05 4.47 -11.71
C VAL A 145 -17.14 5.55 -11.66
N GLN A 146 -17.51 6.06 -12.83
CA GLN A 146 -18.57 7.04 -12.93
C GLN A 146 -19.93 6.35 -12.73
N GLN A 147 -20.78 6.92 -11.92
CA GLN A 147 -22.12 6.41 -11.66
C GLN A 147 -23.19 7.41 -12.09
#